data_6adff680a783ad54af40e86f51a6d5ea
#
_entry.id   6adff680a783ad54af40e86f51a6d5ea
#
_cell.length_a   1.000
_cell.length_b   1.000
_cell.length_c   1.000
_cell.angle_alpha   90.00
_cell.angle_beta   90.00
_cell.angle_gamma   90.00
#
_symmetry.space_group_name_H-M   'P 1'
#
loop_
_entity.id
_entity.type
_entity.pdbx_description
1 polymer ?
#
loop_
_entity_poly.entity_id
_entity_poly.type
_entity_poly.pdbx_seq_one_letter_code
_entity_poly.pdbx_strand_id
1 'polypeptide(L)'
;MKFENLLVSQLEGAKDTEVVVSHVTVPANSSLPVHWHPGEEFAYILDGSVVLWQEGKDDVIYKKGDVAVVPYKQNHTILTQDEGVTILIFRVHEQGQPERVLVN
;
A
#
# COMPACT_ATOMS: atom_id res chain seq x y z
N MET A 1 -2.19 -14.84 0.75
CA MET A 1 -2.12 -13.39 0.50
C MET A 1 -3.22 -13.01 -0.47
N LYS A 2 -4.00 -12.01 -0.14
CA LYS A 2 -5.15 -11.63 -0.95
C LYS A 2 -5.16 -10.12 -1.18
N PHE A 3 -5.28 -9.72 -2.44
CA PHE A 3 -5.41 -8.32 -2.86
C PHE A 3 -6.74 -8.17 -3.58
N GLU A 4 -7.61 -7.30 -3.09
CA GLU A 4 -8.94 -7.13 -3.63
C GLU A 4 -9.20 -5.65 -3.86
N ASN A 5 -9.34 -5.25 -5.13
CA ASN A 5 -9.72 -3.88 -5.46
C ASN A 5 -11.23 -3.74 -5.26
N LEU A 6 -11.61 -2.86 -4.34
CA LEU A 6 -13.01 -2.60 -4.02
C LEU A 6 -13.60 -1.50 -4.90
N LEU A 7 -12.76 -0.58 -5.35
CA LEU A 7 -13.17 0.56 -6.14
C LEU A 7 -12.02 1.07 -6.99
N VAL A 8 -12.31 1.40 -8.23
CA VAL A 8 -11.42 2.19 -9.08
C VAL A 8 -12.28 3.30 -9.67
N SER A 9 -11.94 4.55 -9.43
CA SER A 9 -12.74 5.68 -9.84
C SER A 9 -11.87 6.88 -10.20
N GLN A 10 -12.28 7.61 -11.23
CA GLN A 10 -11.62 8.88 -11.57
C GLN A 10 -12.01 9.95 -10.57
N LEU A 11 -11.05 10.84 -10.25
CA LEU A 11 -11.32 12.02 -9.43
C LEU A 11 -11.88 13.13 -10.31
N GLU A 12 -12.94 13.78 -9.86
CA GLU A 12 -13.52 14.91 -10.57
C GLU A 12 -12.68 16.18 -10.38
N GLY A 13 -12.09 16.32 -9.20
CA GLY A 13 -11.34 17.52 -8.85
C GLY A 13 -9.86 17.49 -9.24
N ALA A 14 -9.38 16.39 -9.82
CA ALA A 14 -7.98 16.26 -10.23
C ALA A 14 -7.93 15.54 -11.58
N LYS A 15 -7.47 16.25 -12.59
CA LYS A 15 -7.40 15.73 -13.96
C LYS A 15 -6.43 14.56 -14.06
N ASP A 16 -6.80 13.57 -14.89
CA ASP A 16 -5.96 12.41 -15.22
C ASP A 16 -5.51 11.62 -13.97
N THR A 17 -6.35 11.62 -12.95
CA THR A 17 -6.07 11.01 -11.65
C THR A 17 -7.21 10.06 -11.29
N GLU A 18 -6.84 8.89 -10.79
CA GLU A 18 -7.81 7.92 -10.29
C GLU A 18 -7.47 7.48 -8.88
N VAL A 19 -8.49 7.06 -8.13
CA VAL A 19 -8.32 6.46 -6.83
C VAL A 19 -8.59 4.97 -6.93
N VAL A 20 -7.75 4.19 -6.26
CA VAL A 20 -7.91 2.74 -6.13
C VAL A 20 -8.04 2.42 -4.66
N VAL A 21 -9.15 1.80 -4.27
CA VAL A 21 -9.38 1.36 -2.89
C VAL A 21 -9.23 -0.16 -2.87
N SER A 22 -8.31 -0.65 -2.05
CA SER A 22 -8.00 -2.08 -1.98
C SER A 22 -8.09 -2.60 -0.56
N HIS A 23 -8.57 -3.82 -0.45
CA HIS A 23 -8.55 -4.59 0.81
C HIS A 23 -7.48 -5.65 0.66
N VAL A 24 -6.49 -5.64 1.55
CA VAL A 24 -5.31 -6.50 1.46
C VAL A 24 -5.18 -7.34 2.72
N THR A 25 -4.97 -8.63 2.54
CA THR A 25 -4.70 -9.56 3.65
C THR A 25 -3.39 -10.27 3.37
N VAL A 26 -2.46 -10.16 4.32
CA VAL A 26 -1.14 -10.79 4.23
C VAL A 26 -0.97 -11.72 5.41
N PRO A 27 -0.68 -13.02 5.17
CA PRO A 27 -0.47 -13.95 6.28
C PRO A 27 0.81 -13.64 7.06
N ALA A 28 0.97 -14.26 8.23
CA ALA A 28 2.19 -14.14 9.03
C ALA A 28 3.42 -14.59 8.23
N ASN A 29 4.58 -14.08 8.58
CA ASN A 29 5.88 -14.45 8.05
C ASN A 29 5.96 -14.34 6.51
N SER A 30 5.43 -13.26 5.97
CA SER A 30 5.36 -13.01 4.53
C SER A 30 5.92 -11.64 4.18
N SER A 31 6.29 -11.45 2.94
CA SER A 31 6.76 -10.16 2.43
C SER A 31 6.34 -9.99 0.97
N LEU A 32 6.28 -8.75 0.53
CA LEU A 32 6.05 -8.39 -0.87
C LEU A 32 7.38 -8.01 -1.52
N PRO A 33 7.49 -8.13 -2.86
CA PRO A 33 8.64 -7.56 -3.58
C PRO A 33 8.69 -6.04 -3.38
N VAL A 34 9.89 -5.48 -3.40
CA VAL A 34 10.07 -4.02 -3.39
C VAL A 34 9.45 -3.44 -4.65
N HIS A 35 8.66 -2.39 -4.50
CA HIS A 35 7.93 -1.77 -5.60
C HIS A 35 7.64 -0.30 -5.30
N TRP A 36 7.11 0.40 -6.30
CA TRP A 36 6.59 1.76 -6.12
C TRP A 36 5.26 1.89 -6.89
N HIS A 37 4.49 2.90 -6.53
CA HIS A 37 3.22 3.22 -7.20
C HIS A 37 3.31 4.57 -7.90
N PRO A 38 2.63 4.75 -9.04
CA PRO A 38 2.55 6.05 -9.71
C PRO A 38 1.54 6.96 -9.01
N GLY A 39 1.66 7.09 -7.70
CA GLY A 39 0.78 7.84 -6.85
C GLY A 39 1.13 7.66 -5.38
N GLU A 40 0.39 8.34 -4.53
CA GLU A 40 0.53 8.22 -3.08
C GLU A 40 -0.34 7.09 -2.56
N GLU A 41 0.13 6.42 -1.51
CA GLU A 41 -0.63 5.37 -0.84
C GLU A 41 -0.94 5.76 0.59
N PHE A 42 -2.18 5.55 0.99
CA PHE A 42 -2.67 5.78 2.34
C PHE A 42 -3.24 4.46 2.85
N ALA A 43 -2.68 3.94 3.93
CA ALA A 43 -3.04 2.62 4.44
C ALA A 43 -3.58 2.71 5.86
N TYR A 44 -4.74 2.12 6.09
CA TYR A 44 -5.34 2.00 7.41
C TYR A 44 -5.31 0.54 7.84
N ILE A 45 -4.68 0.27 8.99
CA ILE A 45 -4.53 -1.10 9.48
C ILE A 45 -5.81 -1.52 10.19
N LEU A 46 -6.51 -2.47 9.59
CA LEU A 46 -7.77 -2.98 10.12
C LEU A 46 -7.57 -4.02 11.21
N ASP A 47 -6.52 -4.84 11.08
CA ASP A 47 -6.22 -5.90 12.03
C ASP A 47 -4.76 -6.34 11.88
N GLY A 48 -4.17 -6.84 12.97
CA GLY A 48 -2.80 -7.35 12.96
C GLY A 48 -1.73 -6.27 13.01
N SER A 49 -0.56 -6.60 12.49
CA SER A 49 0.57 -5.68 12.43
C SER A 49 1.41 -5.92 11.17
N VAL A 50 2.13 -4.89 10.75
CA VAL A 50 2.95 -4.92 9.55
C VAL A 50 4.16 -4.02 9.71
N VAL A 51 5.29 -4.44 9.15
CA VAL A 51 6.48 -3.60 9.05
C VAL A 51 6.49 -2.96 7.67
N LEU A 52 6.59 -1.63 7.63
CA LEU A 52 6.77 -0.88 6.40
C LEU A 52 8.25 -0.54 6.25
N TRP A 53 8.85 -1.08 5.20
CA TRP A 53 10.20 -0.71 4.78
C TRP A 53 10.11 0.27 3.63
N GLN A 54 10.85 1.37 3.74
CA GLN A 54 10.97 2.37 2.67
C GLN A 54 12.45 2.67 2.46
N GLU A 55 12.87 2.69 1.21
CA GLU A 55 14.24 3.00 0.87
C GLU A 55 14.65 4.37 1.45
N GLY A 56 15.77 4.41 2.15
CA GLY A 56 16.29 5.62 2.75
C GLY A 56 15.64 6.05 4.07
N LYS A 57 14.74 5.23 4.61
CA LYS A 57 14.04 5.51 5.87
C LYS A 57 14.15 4.33 6.82
N ASP A 58 13.97 4.59 8.11
CA ASP A 58 13.91 3.53 9.11
C ASP A 58 12.62 2.73 8.96
N ASP A 59 12.68 1.44 9.28
CA ASP A 59 11.50 0.60 9.33
C ASP A 59 10.53 1.09 10.40
N VAL A 60 9.24 1.03 10.11
CA VAL A 60 8.19 1.39 11.06
C VAL A 60 7.19 0.24 11.17
N ILE A 61 6.82 -0.09 12.39
CA ILE A 61 5.78 -1.08 12.67
C ILE A 61 4.45 -0.34 12.82
N TYR A 62 3.45 -0.76 12.02
CA TYR A 62 2.09 -0.25 12.11
C TYR A 62 1.17 -1.36 12.62
N LYS A 63 0.23 -0.99 13.48
CA LYS A 63 -0.69 -1.92 14.14
C LYS A 63 -2.13 -1.48 13.91
N LYS A 64 -3.08 -2.33 14.25
CA LYS A 64 -4.51 -2.03 14.17
C LYS A 64 -4.83 -0.61 14.63
N GLY A 65 -5.51 0.14 13.77
CA GLY A 65 -5.89 1.52 14.02
C GLY A 65 -4.88 2.57 13.55
N ASP A 66 -3.68 2.17 13.15
CA ASP A 66 -2.66 3.09 12.64
C ASP A 66 -2.89 3.41 11.17
N VAL A 67 -2.43 4.58 10.77
CA VAL A 67 -2.43 5.04 9.38
C VAL A 67 -1.00 5.24 8.90
N ALA A 68 -0.68 4.66 7.75
CA ALA A 68 0.62 4.83 7.11
C ALA A 68 0.45 5.61 5.80
N VAL A 69 1.47 6.37 5.44
CA VAL A 69 1.53 7.08 4.14
C VAL A 69 2.80 6.65 3.43
N VAL A 70 2.65 6.23 2.18
CA VAL A 70 3.78 5.98 1.29
C VAL A 70 3.81 7.10 0.25
N PRO A 71 4.90 7.90 0.21
CA PRO A 71 5.01 9.01 -0.72
C PRO A 71 4.97 8.59 -2.19
N TYR A 72 4.75 9.57 -3.05
CA TYR A 72 4.73 9.39 -4.50
C TYR A 72 6.03 8.74 -5.00
N LYS A 73 5.88 7.62 -5.70
CA LYS A 73 7.00 6.86 -6.32
C LYS A 73 8.09 6.41 -5.34
N GLN A 74 7.77 6.29 -4.05
CA GLN A 74 8.71 5.79 -3.03
C GLN A 74 8.87 4.28 -3.16
N ASN A 75 10.10 3.80 -3.28
CA ASN A 75 10.39 2.38 -3.22
C ASN A 75 10.10 1.86 -1.82
N HIS A 76 9.26 0.84 -1.73
CA HIS A 76 8.83 0.31 -0.45
C HIS A 76 8.41 -1.16 -0.56
N THR A 77 8.28 -1.78 0.58
CA THR A 77 7.61 -3.08 0.72
C THR A 77 7.04 -3.21 2.12
N ILE A 78 6.21 -4.21 2.30
CA ILE A 78 5.69 -4.57 3.62
C ILE A 78 6.09 -6.00 3.93
N LEU A 79 6.25 -6.29 5.22
CA LEU A 79 6.47 -7.64 5.70
C LEU A 79 5.72 -7.84 7.01
N THR A 80 5.29 -9.07 7.22
CA THR A 80 4.66 -9.50 8.46
C THR A 80 5.64 -10.36 9.26
N GLN A 81 5.42 -10.41 10.56
CA GLN A 81 6.17 -11.23 11.49
C GLN A 81 5.27 -12.35 12.04
N ASP A 82 5.12 -12.45 13.35
CA ASP A 82 4.37 -13.54 14.00
C ASP A 82 2.88 -13.55 13.67
N GLU A 83 2.33 -12.40 13.32
CA GLU A 83 0.92 -12.29 12.93
C GLU A 83 0.77 -11.66 11.56
N GLY A 84 -0.33 -12.01 10.90
CA GLY A 84 -0.67 -11.39 9.63
C GLY A 84 -1.26 -10.00 9.81
N VAL A 85 -1.65 -9.39 8.70
CA VAL A 85 -2.21 -8.04 8.68
C VAL A 85 -3.36 -7.96 7.69
N THR A 86 -4.36 -7.16 8.03
CA THR A 86 -5.44 -6.76 7.12
C THR A 86 -5.41 -5.25 7.00
N ILE A 87 -5.37 -4.76 5.76
CA ILE A 87 -5.15 -3.34 5.48
C ILE A 87 -6.19 -2.85 4.49
N LEU A 88 -6.74 -1.67 4.75
CA LEU A 88 -7.52 -0.93 3.77
C LEU A 88 -6.61 0.13 3.17
N ILE A 89 -6.44 0.09 1.84
CA ILE A 89 -5.49 0.95 1.14
C ILE A 89 -6.20 1.86 0.17
N PHE A 90 -5.86 3.14 0.21
CA PHE A 90 -6.23 4.13 -0.80
C PHE A 90 -4.97 4.54 -1.54
N ARG A 91 -4.99 4.42 -2.87
CA ARG A 91 -3.92 4.94 -3.71
C ARG A 91 -4.50 5.94 -4.70
N VAL A 92 -3.82 7.07 -4.84
CA VAL A 92 -4.19 8.11 -5.79
C VAL A 92 -3.18 8.07 -6.91
N HIS A 93 -3.59 7.53 -8.05
CA HIS A 93 -2.71 7.18 -9.16
C HIS A 93 -2.85 8.10 -10.36
N GLU A 94 -1.77 8.23 -11.12
CA GLU A 94 -1.85 8.75 -12.48
C GLU A 94 -2.65 7.76 -13.32
N GLN A 95 -3.67 8.24 -14.01
CA GLN A 95 -4.52 7.42 -14.87
C GLN A 95 -3.70 6.79 -16.00
N GLY A 96 -3.98 5.53 -16.30
CA GLY A 96 -3.33 4.82 -17.39
C GLY A 96 -1.97 4.23 -17.06
N GLN A 97 -1.50 4.39 -15.82
CA GLN A 97 -0.26 3.78 -15.36
C GLN A 97 -0.54 2.46 -14.65
N PRO A 98 0.44 1.53 -14.61
CA PRO A 98 0.27 0.28 -13.85
C PRO A 98 0.11 0.60 -12.36
N GLU A 99 -0.64 -0.25 -11.65
CA GLU A 99 -0.87 -0.05 -10.23
C GLU A 99 0.41 -0.04 -9.41
N ARG A 100 1.40 -0.81 -9.83
CA ARG A 100 2.71 -0.84 -9.18
C ARG A 100 3.79 -1.25 -10.17
N VAL A 101 5.02 -0.84 -9.87
CA VAL A 101 6.20 -1.17 -10.66
C VAL A 101 7.21 -1.84 -9.74
N LEU A 102 7.64 -3.04 -10.11
CA LEU A 102 8.64 -3.78 -9.32
C LEU A 102 10.03 -3.18 -9.52
N VAL A 103 10.80 -3.17 -8.45
CA VAL A 103 12.20 -2.71 -8.44
C VAL A 103 13.11 -3.93 -8.55
N ASN A 104 14.00 -3.90 -9.52
CA ASN A 104 14.98 -4.98 -9.73
C ASN A 104 16.25 -4.75 -8.92
#